data_fbe599d177f538f0d01953b98077bee1
#
_entry.id   fbe599d177f538f0d01953b98077bee1
#
_cell.length_a   1.000
_cell.length_b   1.000
_cell.length_c   1.000
_cell.angle_alpha   90.00
_cell.angle_beta   90.00
_cell.angle_gamma   90.00
#
_symmetry.space_group_name_H-M   'P 1'
#
loop_
_entity.id
_entity.type
_entity.pdbx_description
1 polymer ?
#
loop_
_entity_poly.entity_id
_entity_poly.type
_entity_poly.pdbx_seq_one_letter_code
_entity_poly.pdbx_strand_id
1 'polypeptide(L)'
;EISNLNRQTLFTTNDIGKYKVDQAKSSIYRINKEIKIITFKKKVTLKNIKSTIRNFDIICDGTDNFETRYLINDECKKMKKILISAAISKFDGHLYKFNFKKKASCYRCFMPDKPVLEKNCESEGIFSPVAGILGSLQANEVLKTIIGLKNGLDNQMMIFDSIKISLRLSLIHISEPTRLPGI
;
A
#
# COMPACT_ATOMS: atom_id res chain seq x y z
N GLU A 1 17.31 -10.15 -2.40
CA GLU A 1 18.21 -9.81 -3.51
C GLU A 1 18.99 -8.55 -3.21
N ILE A 2 20.21 -8.43 -3.74
CA ILE A 2 21.08 -7.28 -3.52
C ILE A 2 20.49 -5.98 -4.06
N SER A 3 19.79 -6.06 -5.19
CA SER A 3 19.08 -4.92 -5.84
C SER A 3 17.99 -4.27 -4.98
N ASN A 4 17.57 -4.91 -3.91
CA ASN A 4 16.55 -4.36 -3.01
C ASN A 4 17.16 -3.55 -1.85
N LEU A 5 18.44 -3.75 -1.54
CA LEU A 5 19.08 -3.14 -0.35
C LEU A 5 19.16 -1.62 -0.42
N ASN A 6 19.13 -1.04 -1.61
CA ASN A 6 19.14 0.41 -1.81
C ASN A 6 17.89 1.14 -1.25
N ARG A 7 16.80 0.40 -1.00
CA ARG A 7 15.52 0.96 -0.51
C ARG A 7 14.88 0.18 0.65
N GLN A 8 15.33 -1.02 0.92
CA GLN A 8 14.80 -1.87 1.99
C GLN A 8 15.75 -1.89 3.18
N THR A 9 15.83 -0.77 3.89
CA THR A 9 16.79 -0.52 4.99
C THR A 9 16.65 -1.46 6.19
N LEU A 10 15.57 -2.25 6.24
CA LEU A 10 15.35 -3.27 7.26
C LEU A 10 16.30 -4.47 7.11
N PHE A 11 16.92 -4.63 5.93
CA PHE A 11 17.76 -5.76 5.57
C PHE A 11 19.19 -5.34 5.29
N THR A 12 20.10 -6.30 5.45
CA THR A 12 21.55 -6.16 5.22
C THR A 12 22.04 -7.17 4.18
N THR A 13 23.28 -7.05 3.75
CA THR A 13 23.92 -8.03 2.85
C THR A 13 23.91 -9.44 3.42
N ASN A 14 23.97 -9.60 4.76
CA ASN A 14 23.92 -10.88 5.45
C ASN A 14 22.54 -11.57 5.37
N ASP A 15 21.52 -10.87 4.90
CA ASP A 15 20.15 -11.36 4.78
C ASP A 15 19.81 -11.85 3.36
N ILE A 16 20.76 -11.73 2.43
CA ILE A 16 20.59 -12.21 1.05
C ILE A 16 20.32 -13.72 1.07
N GLY A 17 19.32 -14.16 0.32
CA GLY A 17 18.89 -15.56 0.24
C GLY A 17 17.96 -16.03 1.37
N LYS A 18 17.77 -15.22 2.41
CA LYS A 18 16.85 -15.56 3.51
C LYS A 18 15.43 -15.03 3.25
N TYR A 19 14.45 -15.60 3.95
CA TYR A 19 13.07 -15.11 3.87
C TYR A 19 12.96 -13.72 4.49
N LYS A 20 12.46 -12.75 3.72
CA LYS A 20 12.26 -11.35 4.16
C LYS A 20 11.44 -11.26 5.45
N VAL A 21 10.39 -12.05 5.57
CA VAL A 21 9.49 -12.02 6.75
C VAL A 21 10.19 -12.44 8.05
N ASP A 22 11.15 -13.37 7.98
CA ASP A 22 11.92 -13.81 9.16
C ASP A 22 12.94 -12.74 9.57
N GLN A 23 13.64 -12.17 8.58
CA GLN A 23 14.62 -11.12 8.84
C GLN A 23 13.93 -9.85 9.35
N ALA A 24 12.79 -9.49 8.78
CA ALA A 24 11.97 -8.38 9.26
C ALA A 24 11.54 -8.59 10.72
N LYS A 25 11.03 -9.79 11.05
CA LYS A 25 10.67 -10.14 12.43
C LYS A 25 11.85 -9.99 13.38
N SER A 26 13.02 -10.53 13.01
CA SER A 26 14.23 -10.44 13.82
C SER A 26 14.69 -8.99 14.01
N SER A 27 14.67 -8.18 12.96
CA SER A 27 15.04 -6.77 13.03
C SER A 27 14.11 -5.97 13.94
N ILE A 28 12.80 -6.19 13.84
CA ILE A 28 11.82 -5.50 14.68
C ILE A 28 11.95 -5.94 16.14
N TYR A 29 12.18 -7.23 16.41
CA TYR A 29 12.38 -7.71 17.80
C TYR A 29 13.66 -7.18 18.47
N ARG A 30 14.65 -6.74 17.70
CA ARG A 30 15.81 -6.02 18.27
C ARG A 30 15.43 -4.64 18.81
N ILE A 31 14.39 -4.02 18.23
CA ILE A 31 13.89 -2.70 18.64
C ILE A 31 12.89 -2.85 19.79
N ASN A 32 11.89 -3.74 19.63
CA ASN A 32 10.87 -3.98 20.64
C ASN A 32 10.47 -5.44 20.67
N LYS A 33 10.71 -6.12 21.80
CA LYS A 33 10.42 -7.55 21.99
C LYS A 33 8.97 -7.81 22.42
N GLU A 34 8.24 -6.79 22.86
CA GLU A 34 6.88 -6.96 23.42
C GLU A 34 5.79 -7.06 22.33
N ILE A 35 6.08 -6.61 21.11
CA ILE A 35 5.11 -6.63 20.03
C ILE A 35 4.91 -8.05 19.47
N LYS A 36 3.65 -8.42 19.23
CA LYS A 36 3.31 -9.70 18.60
C LYS A 36 3.45 -9.60 17.08
N ILE A 37 4.42 -10.31 16.51
CA ILE A 37 4.66 -10.38 15.05
C ILE A 37 4.31 -11.78 14.53
N ILE A 38 3.38 -11.83 13.57
CA ILE A 38 2.97 -13.04 12.87
C ILE A 38 3.49 -12.95 11.44
N THR A 39 4.27 -13.94 11.01
CA THR A 39 4.86 -14.00 9.67
C THR A 39 4.18 -15.07 8.81
N PHE A 40 3.98 -14.78 7.53
CA PHE A 40 3.44 -15.72 6.56
C PHE A 40 4.46 -15.90 5.41
N LYS A 41 5.11 -17.06 5.35
CA LYS A 41 6.08 -17.42 4.30
C LYS A 41 5.39 -17.92 3.04
N LYS A 42 4.49 -17.14 2.48
CA LYS A 42 3.73 -17.55 1.29
C LYS A 42 3.31 -16.34 0.47
N LYS A 43 3.20 -16.54 -0.84
CA LYS A 43 2.61 -15.54 -1.74
C LYS A 43 1.12 -15.39 -1.41
N VAL A 44 0.64 -14.15 -1.41
CA VAL A 44 -0.79 -13.85 -1.28
C VAL A 44 -1.50 -14.28 -2.57
N THR A 45 -2.59 -15.02 -2.41
CA THR A 45 -3.42 -15.57 -3.50
C THR A 45 -4.89 -15.51 -3.13
N LEU A 46 -5.79 -15.70 -4.11
CA LEU A 46 -7.24 -15.81 -3.86
C LEU A 46 -7.59 -16.86 -2.81
N LYS A 47 -6.82 -17.97 -2.74
CA LYS A 47 -7.08 -19.06 -1.79
C LYS A 47 -6.73 -18.71 -0.34
N ASN A 48 -5.79 -17.80 -0.11
CA ASN A 48 -5.28 -17.53 1.24
C ASN A 48 -5.49 -16.10 1.75
N ILE A 49 -5.81 -15.14 0.89
CA ILE A 49 -5.92 -13.73 1.28
C ILE A 49 -6.91 -13.54 2.43
N LYS A 50 -8.09 -14.15 2.35
CA LYS A 50 -9.13 -14.04 3.38
C LYS A 50 -8.62 -14.49 4.76
N SER A 51 -8.01 -15.66 4.85
CA SER A 51 -7.45 -16.18 6.12
C SER A 51 -6.27 -15.36 6.62
N THR A 52 -5.51 -14.74 5.71
CA THR A 52 -4.35 -13.91 6.05
C THR A 52 -4.77 -12.58 6.69
N ILE A 53 -5.82 -11.91 6.17
CA ILE A 53 -6.19 -10.56 6.64
C ILE A 53 -7.34 -10.52 7.64
N ARG A 54 -8.08 -11.62 7.85
CA ARG A 54 -9.33 -11.62 8.63
C ARG A 54 -9.20 -11.04 10.04
N ASN A 55 -8.08 -11.30 10.70
CA ASN A 55 -7.86 -10.93 12.10
C ASN A 55 -7.22 -9.54 12.29
N PHE A 56 -7.08 -8.76 11.20
CA PHE A 56 -6.49 -7.44 11.23
C PHE A 56 -7.52 -6.39 10.85
N ASP A 57 -7.50 -5.23 11.51
CA ASP A 57 -8.41 -4.12 11.25
C ASP A 57 -7.93 -3.20 10.14
N ILE A 58 -6.62 -3.00 10.06
CA ILE A 58 -5.94 -2.15 9.09
C ILE A 58 -4.99 -3.01 8.27
N ILE A 59 -5.10 -2.89 6.97
CA ILE A 59 -4.25 -3.59 6.01
C ILE A 59 -3.37 -2.55 5.30
N CYS A 60 -2.06 -2.75 5.36
CA CYS A 60 -1.10 -1.96 4.60
C CYS A 60 -0.69 -2.74 3.35
N ASP A 61 -0.79 -2.09 2.20
CA ASP A 61 -0.32 -2.63 0.93
C ASP A 61 0.86 -1.81 0.42
N GLY A 62 1.98 -2.47 0.20
CA GLY A 62 3.19 -1.95 -0.43
C GLY A 62 3.67 -2.89 -1.54
N THR A 63 2.74 -3.59 -2.20
CA THR A 63 3.07 -4.51 -3.29
C THR A 63 3.43 -3.75 -4.57
N ASP A 64 4.25 -4.38 -5.39
CA ASP A 64 4.83 -3.83 -6.63
C ASP A 64 4.13 -4.30 -7.90
N ASN A 65 3.02 -5.06 -7.76
CA ASN A 65 2.26 -5.57 -8.89
C ASN A 65 0.76 -5.33 -8.74
N PHE A 66 0.11 -5.06 -9.86
CA PHE A 66 -1.32 -4.75 -9.91
C PHE A 66 -2.20 -5.92 -9.48
N GLU A 67 -1.85 -7.16 -9.85
CA GLU A 67 -2.64 -8.34 -9.53
C GLU A 67 -2.85 -8.48 -8.02
N THR A 68 -1.77 -8.42 -7.24
CA THR A 68 -1.84 -8.51 -5.79
C THR A 68 -2.57 -7.31 -5.19
N ARG A 69 -2.38 -6.12 -5.73
CA ARG A 69 -3.03 -4.89 -5.27
C ARG A 69 -4.56 -4.94 -5.45
N TYR A 70 -5.04 -5.38 -6.62
CA TYR A 70 -6.47 -5.60 -6.83
C TYR A 70 -7.04 -6.67 -5.92
N LEU A 71 -6.31 -7.76 -5.73
CA LEU A 71 -6.72 -8.84 -4.84
C LEU A 71 -6.89 -8.35 -3.39
N ILE A 72 -5.92 -7.59 -2.87
CA ILE A 72 -5.98 -7.01 -1.52
C ILE A 72 -7.14 -6.02 -1.42
N ASN A 73 -7.30 -5.12 -2.40
CA ASN A 73 -8.40 -4.16 -2.43
C ASN A 73 -9.77 -4.83 -2.37
N ASP A 74 -9.99 -5.84 -3.22
CA ASP A 74 -11.28 -6.51 -3.34
C ASP A 74 -11.63 -7.27 -2.06
N GLU A 75 -10.66 -7.95 -1.45
CA GLU A 75 -10.91 -8.68 -0.21
C GLU A 75 -11.08 -7.74 0.98
N CYS A 76 -10.32 -6.65 1.07
CA CYS A 76 -10.52 -5.61 2.08
C CYS A 76 -11.92 -4.99 1.98
N LYS A 77 -12.41 -4.73 0.76
CA LYS A 77 -13.75 -4.21 0.52
C LYS A 77 -14.83 -5.19 0.99
N LYS A 78 -14.71 -6.48 0.63
CA LYS A 78 -15.64 -7.54 1.07
C LYS A 78 -15.68 -7.67 2.60
N MET A 79 -14.53 -7.59 3.23
CA MET A 79 -14.39 -7.76 4.68
C MET A 79 -14.54 -6.47 5.47
N LYS A 80 -14.87 -5.35 4.81
CA LYS A 80 -15.03 -4.02 5.42
C LYS A 80 -13.82 -3.59 6.25
N LYS A 81 -12.60 -3.86 5.76
CA LYS A 81 -11.35 -3.47 6.39
C LYS A 81 -10.96 -2.05 6.01
N ILE A 82 -10.01 -1.47 6.75
CA ILE A 82 -9.33 -0.24 6.32
C ILE A 82 -8.10 -0.67 5.51
N LEU A 83 -7.98 -0.14 4.29
CA LEU A 83 -6.83 -0.38 3.42
C LEU A 83 -6.04 0.91 3.25
N ILE A 84 -4.75 0.87 3.54
CA ILE A 84 -3.80 1.95 3.30
C ILE A 84 -2.76 1.41 2.32
N SER A 85 -2.81 1.87 1.06
CA SER A 85 -1.99 1.35 -0.04
C SER A 85 -1.01 2.40 -0.52
N ALA A 86 0.25 2.04 -0.63
CA ALA A 86 1.31 2.87 -1.19
C ALA A 86 1.82 2.28 -2.51
N ALA A 87 2.09 3.15 -3.47
CA ALA A 87 2.66 2.79 -4.77
C ALA A 87 3.75 3.78 -5.14
N ILE A 88 4.78 3.29 -5.81
CA ILE A 88 5.92 4.09 -6.25
C ILE A 88 6.12 3.85 -7.74
N SER A 89 6.37 4.93 -8.47
CA SER A 89 6.76 4.90 -9.87
C SER A 89 7.91 5.88 -10.05
N LYS A 90 9.05 5.42 -10.55
CA LYS A 90 10.29 6.25 -10.77
C LYS A 90 10.56 7.26 -9.66
N PHE A 91 10.04 8.48 -9.80
CA PHE A 91 10.23 9.62 -8.92
C PHE A 91 8.97 10.00 -8.14
N ASP A 92 7.84 9.33 -8.41
CA ASP A 92 6.54 9.65 -7.83
C ASP A 92 6.09 8.59 -6.85
N GLY A 93 5.35 9.04 -5.85
CA GLY A 93 4.71 8.15 -4.89
C GLY A 93 3.23 8.46 -4.71
N HIS A 94 2.43 7.43 -4.63
CA HIS A 94 1.00 7.53 -4.40
C HIS A 94 0.62 6.84 -3.10
N LEU A 95 -0.17 7.50 -2.28
CA LEU A 95 -0.71 6.94 -1.04
C LEU A 95 -2.23 7.06 -1.05
N TYR A 96 -2.91 5.95 -0.78
CA TYR A 96 -4.37 5.84 -0.76
C TYR A 96 -4.82 5.32 0.59
N LYS A 97 -5.99 5.82 1.05
CA LYS A 97 -6.67 5.25 2.21
C LYS A 97 -8.13 5.01 1.89
N PHE A 98 -8.56 3.76 2.01
CA PHE A 98 -9.93 3.33 1.79
C PHE A 98 -10.51 2.79 3.10
N ASN A 99 -11.50 3.47 3.64
CA ASN A 99 -12.20 3.02 4.83
C ASN A 99 -13.49 2.29 4.43
N PHE A 100 -13.38 0.99 4.17
CA PHE A 100 -14.52 0.17 3.74
C PHE A 100 -15.55 -0.14 4.85
N LYS A 101 -15.35 0.34 6.07
CA LYS A 101 -16.40 0.37 7.12
C LYS A 101 -17.48 1.39 6.79
N LYS A 102 -17.18 2.37 5.93
CA LYS A 102 -18.08 3.41 5.41
C LYS A 102 -18.27 3.23 3.90
N LYS A 103 -19.27 3.92 3.31
CA LYS A 103 -19.39 4.00 1.85
C LYS A 103 -18.17 4.77 1.33
N ALA A 104 -17.30 4.08 0.63
CA ALA A 104 -16.02 4.62 0.15
C ALA A 104 -15.74 4.17 -1.27
N SER A 105 -15.04 5.00 -2.03
CA SER A 105 -14.38 4.62 -3.27
C SER A 105 -13.38 3.48 -2.99
N CYS A 106 -12.93 2.81 -4.04
CA CYS A 106 -11.93 1.74 -3.92
C CYS A 106 -10.89 1.88 -5.03
N TYR A 107 -9.85 1.09 -4.98
CA TYR A 107 -8.79 1.15 -5.97
C TYR A 107 -9.31 0.97 -7.41
N ARG A 108 -10.30 0.08 -7.62
CA ARG A 108 -10.96 -0.10 -8.93
C ARG A 108 -11.79 1.10 -9.38
N CYS A 109 -12.22 1.95 -8.47
CA CYS A 109 -12.90 3.19 -8.83
C CYS A 109 -11.93 4.21 -9.43
N PHE A 110 -10.69 4.19 -8.97
CA PHE A 110 -9.60 5.02 -9.49
C PHE A 110 -8.96 4.41 -10.74
N MET A 111 -8.72 3.11 -10.73
CA MET A 111 -8.08 2.37 -11.81
C MET A 111 -8.93 1.13 -12.13
N PRO A 112 -9.96 1.27 -13.00
CA PRO A 112 -10.89 0.17 -13.30
C PRO A 112 -10.21 -0.96 -14.05
N ASP A 113 -9.33 -0.63 -14.99
CA ASP A 113 -8.63 -1.58 -15.84
C ASP A 113 -7.16 -1.70 -15.48
N LYS A 114 -6.62 -2.91 -15.59
CA LYS A 114 -5.18 -3.11 -15.46
C LYS A 114 -4.48 -2.39 -16.63
N PRO A 115 -3.38 -1.66 -16.36
CA PRO A 115 -2.57 -1.14 -17.45
C PRO A 115 -2.11 -2.28 -18.39
N VAL A 116 -2.28 -2.08 -19.69
CA VAL A 116 -1.92 -3.07 -20.74
C VAL A 116 -0.40 -3.37 -20.73
N LEU A 117 0.40 -2.40 -20.33
CA LEU A 117 1.84 -2.55 -20.13
C LEU A 117 2.12 -2.56 -18.63
N GLU A 118 2.26 -3.74 -18.03
CA GLU A 118 2.87 -3.87 -16.71
C GLU A 118 4.38 -3.55 -16.83
N LYS A 119 4.69 -2.27 -16.79
CA LYS A 119 6.08 -1.86 -16.56
C LYS A 119 6.36 -2.14 -15.09
N ASN A 120 7.07 -3.22 -14.82
CA ASN A 120 7.46 -3.57 -13.47
C ASN A 120 8.43 -2.51 -12.94
N CYS A 121 8.33 -2.21 -11.65
CA CYS A 121 9.26 -1.32 -10.94
C CYS A 121 10.74 -1.70 -11.15
N GLU A 122 11.02 -2.96 -11.50
CA GLU A 122 12.35 -3.45 -11.82
C GLU A 122 12.87 -2.96 -13.18
N SER A 123 12.00 -2.81 -14.17
CA SER A 123 12.40 -2.37 -15.52
C SER A 123 12.59 -0.86 -15.65
N GLU A 124 11.91 -0.07 -14.81
CA GLU A 124 11.96 1.39 -14.87
C GLU A 124 12.89 2.02 -13.81
N GLY A 125 13.30 1.24 -12.80
CA GLY A 125 14.01 1.73 -11.63
C GLY A 125 13.11 2.54 -10.68
N ILE A 126 13.55 2.67 -9.45
CA ILE A 126 12.88 3.47 -8.41
C ILE A 126 13.92 4.37 -7.76
N PHE A 127 13.59 5.65 -7.61
CA PHE A 127 14.39 6.56 -6.81
C PHE A 127 14.22 6.19 -5.33
N SER A 128 15.25 5.60 -4.74
CA SER A 128 15.22 4.91 -3.43
C SER A 128 14.63 5.74 -2.29
N PRO A 129 14.92 7.06 -2.16
CA PRO A 129 14.35 7.89 -1.08
C PRO A 129 12.84 7.93 -1.08
N VAL A 130 12.17 7.83 -2.24
CA VAL A 130 10.71 7.86 -2.35
C VAL A 130 10.09 6.69 -1.56
N ALA A 131 10.73 5.52 -1.56
CA ALA A 131 10.25 4.37 -0.80
C ALA A 131 10.21 4.64 0.72
N GLY A 132 11.26 5.28 1.25
CA GLY A 132 11.33 5.66 2.66
C GLY A 132 10.27 6.71 3.03
N ILE A 133 10.12 7.74 2.19
CA ILE A 133 9.13 8.81 2.39
C ILE A 133 7.71 8.22 2.39
N LEU A 134 7.36 7.44 1.37
CA LEU A 134 6.03 6.82 1.26
C LEU A 134 5.75 5.85 2.39
N GLY A 135 6.75 5.05 2.80
CA GLY A 135 6.62 4.14 3.94
C GLY A 135 6.33 4.88 5.24
N SER A 136 7.01 6.01 5.48
CA SER A 136 6.78 6.86 6.65
C SER A 136 5.40 7.52 6.61
N LEU A 137 4.96 8.01 5.46
CA LEU A 137 3.63 8.58 5.28
C LEU A 137 2.53 7.52 5.44
N GLN A 138 2.75 6.30 4.96
CA GLN A 138 1.84 5.18 5.17
C GLN A 138 1.71 4.82 6.65
N ALA A 139 2.83 4.75 7.37
CA ALA A 139 2.84 4.52 8.82
C ALA A 139 2.12 5.65 9.59
N ASN A 140 2.32 6.90 9.20
CA ASN A 140 1.60 8.05 9.76
C ASN A 140 0.08 7.91 9.61
N GLU A 141 -0.43 7.49 8.44
CA GLU A 141 -1.87 7.27 8.24
C GLU A 141 -2.40 6.09 9.08
N VAL A 142 -1.58 5.05 9.30
CA VAL A 142 -1.92 3.95 10.23
C VAL A 142 -2.09 4.48 11.64
N LEU A 143 -1.10 5.22 12.15
CA LEU A 143 -1.14 5.79 13.51
C LEU A 143 -2.32 6.74 13.69
N LYS A 144 -2.55 7.66 12.76
CA LYS A 144 -3.73 8.55 12.76
C LYS A 144 -5.04 7.77 12.81
N THR A 145 -5.10 6.65 12.09
CA THR A 145 -6.28 5.78 12.09
C THR A 145 -6.51 5.10 13.43
N ILE A 146 -5.43 4.63 14.07
CA ILE A 146 -5.49 3.95 15.38
C ILE A 146 -5.94 4.91 16.48
N ILE A 147 -5.40 6.12 16.51
CA ILE A 147 -5.75 7.13 17.54
C ILE A 147 -7.03 7.91 17.20
N GLY A 148 -7.70 7.58 16.10
CA GLY A 148 -8.99 8.18 15.74
C GLY A 148 -8.93 9.64 15.31
N LEU A 149 -7.77 10.14 14.82
CA LEU A 149 -7.67 11.50 14.29
C LEU A 149 -8.56 11.65 13.06
N LYS A 150 -9.40 12.67 13.09
CA LYS A 150 -10.15 13.15 11.93
C LYS A 150 -9.16 13.77 10.95
N ASN A 151 -9.40 14.09 9.76
CA ASN A 151 -8.46 14.70 8.78
C ASN A 151 -7.34 13.75 8.29
N GLY A 152 -7.65 12.48 8.08
CA GLY A 152 -6.81 11.55 7.32
C GLY A 152 -7.11 11.59 5.82
N LEU A 153 -6.47 10.71 5.08
CA LEU A 153 -6.66 10.55 3.64
C LEU A 153 -7.96 9.80 3.26
N ASP A 154 -9.02 9.86 4.08
CA ASP A 154 -10.25 9.12 3.80
C ASP A 154 -10.82 9.53 2.42
N ASN A 155 -10.87 8.57 1.46
CA ASN A 155 -11.31 8.78 0.07
C ASN A 155 -10.48 9.79 -0.74
N GLN A 156 -9.23 9.99 -0.34
CA GLN A 156 -8.29 10.85 -1.05
C GLN A 156 -7.06 10.05 -1.46
N MET A 157 -6.41 10.51 -2.51
CA MET A 157 -5.09 10.10 -2.94
C MET A 157 -4.11 11.21 -2.66
N MET A 158 -3.01 10.89 -2.00
CA MET A 158 -1.85 11.76 -1.92
C MET A 158 -0.88 11.39 -3.04
N ILE A 159 -0.42 12.38 -3.76
CA ILE A 159 0.62 12.26 -4.79
C ILE A 159 1.85 13.02 -4.30
N PHE A 160 2.95 12.33 -4.16
CA PHE A 160 4.27 12.90 -3.87
C PHE A 160 5.12 12.92 -5.14
N ASP A 161 5.58 14.09 -5.54
CA ASP A 161 6.53 14.31 -6.64
C ASP A 161 7.90 14.64 -6.02
N SER A 162 8.87 13.74 -6.15
CA SER A 162 10.18 13.90 -5.53
C SER A 162 11.09 14.88 -6.28
N ILE A 163 10.83 15.15 -7.55
CA ILE A 163 11.61 16.11 -8.33
C ILE A 163 11.23 17.53 -7.92
N LYS A 164 9.93 17.80 -7.82
CA LYS A 164 9.40 19.12 -7.44
C LYS A 164 9.28 19.32 -5.92
N ILE A 165 9.52 18.25 -5.13
CA ILE A 165 9.33 18.23 -3.68
C ILE A 165 7.92 18.75 -3.33
N SER A 166 6.90 18.19 -3.96
CA SER A 166 5.52 18.62 -3.78
C SER A 166 4.60 17.49 -3.36
N LEU A 167 3.62 17.82 -2.51
CA LEU A 167 2.53 16.95 -2.10
C LEU A 167 1.22 17.50 -2.62
N ARG A 168 0.44 16.67 -3.31
CA ARG A 168 -0.90 17.03 -3.79
C ARG A 168 -1.92 16.04 -3.26
N LEU A 169 -3.08 16.54 -2.86
CA LEU A 169 -4.24 15.72 -2.50
C LEU A 169 -5.23 15.76 -3.66
N SER A 170 -5.70 14.60 -4.06
CA SER A 170 -6.73 14.44 -5.07
C SER A 170 -7.91 13.67 -4.49
N LEU A 171 -9.12 14.13 -4.70
CA LEU A 171 -10.33 13.41 -4.32
C LEU A 171 -10.51 12.21 -5.26
N ILE A 172 -10.72 11.04 -4.69
CA ILE A 172 -11.12 9.85 -5.45
C ILE A 172 -12.65 9.87 -5.53
N HIS A 173 -13.19 10.77 -6.34
CA HIS A 173 -14.61 10.80 -6.67
C HIS A 173 -14.84 10.19 -8.05
N ILE A 174 -15.68 9.16 -8.10
CA ILE A 174 -16.47 8.94 -9.32
C ILE A 174 -17.70 9.87 -9.14
N SER A 175 -17.73 10.98 -9.87
CA SER A 175 -19.00 11.57 -10.22
C SER A 175 -19.79 10.47 -10.93
N GLU A 176 -21.02 10.20 -10.48
CA GLU A 176 -21.97 9.44 -11.31
C GLU A 176 -21.92 10.05 -12.72
N PRO A 177 -21.88 9.22 -13.78
CA PRO A 177 -22.00 9.77 -15.12
C PRO A 177 -23.23 10.64 -15.13
N THR A 178 -23.06 11.93 -15.35
CA THR A 178 -24.14 12.87 -15.53
C THR A 178 -25.01 12.26 -16.64
N ARG A 179 -26.19 11.75 -16.29
CA ARG A 179 -27.20 11.43 -17.28
C ARG A 179 -27.43 12.74 -18.02
N LEU A 180 -26.92 12.83 -19.23
CA LEU A 180 -27.30 13.89 -20.12
C LEU A 180 -28.85 13.85 -20.16
N PRO A 181 -29.55 14.97 -19.89
CA PRO A 181 -30.98 15.01 -20.06
C PRO A 181 -31.26 14.62 -21.51
N GLY A 182 -32.11 13.62 -21.68
CA GLY A 182 -32.42 13.04 -22.98
C GLY A 182 -32.85 14.11 -23.98
N ILE A 183 -32.32 13.98 -25.18
CA ILE A 183 -32.93 14.47 -26.41
C ILE A 183 -33.90 13.37 -26.90
#